data_49f795a2808f0d5a1036581185fb8795
#
_entry.id   49f795a2808f0d5a1036581185fb8795
#
_cell.length_a   1.000
_cell.length_b   1.000
_cell.length_c   1.000
_cell.angle_alpha   90.00
_cell.angle_beta   90.00
_cell.angle_gamma   90.00
#
_symmetry.space_group_name_H-M   'P 1'
#
loop_
_entity.id
_entity.type
_entity.pdbx_description
1 polymer ?
#
loop_
_entity_poly.entity_id
_entity_poly.type
_entity_poly.pdbx_seq_one_letter_code
_entity_poly.pdbx_strand_id
1 'polypeptide(L)'
;IYYFDSVRVNLGLFQHDVNVVWDLAPHDISIMDHVINRKAVSITATGADHLGNGLEDVAYLTAFYPDNIIAHIHVNWLSPVKIRQTQISGTKKMIVWDDNSPSEKIKVYDKGIEVIQTTDQIYNTLIQYRTGDMYCPKIPQTEALAFEMDHFADCIENDTQPISDGYAGLRVVQILESSEKSIKNRGKEIRL
;
A
#
# COMPACT_ATOMS: atom_id res chain seq x y z
N ILE A 1 0.89 -13.19 -2.31
CA ILE A 1 0.75 -11.84 -2.90
C ILE A 1 1.85 -11.69 -3.93
N TYR A 2 1.51 -11.08 -5.09
CA TYR A 2 2.46 -10.68 -6.11
C TYR A 2 2.83 -9.22 -5.96
N TYR A 3 1.80 -8.36 -5.83
CA TYR A 3 2.02 -6.94 -5.67
C TYR A 3 0.94 -6.27 -4.82
N PHE A 4 1.32 -5.13 -4.27
CA PHE A 4 0.46 -4.15 -3.62
C PHE A 4 0.65 -2.82 -4.35
N ASP A 5 -0.43 -2.18 -4.78
CA ASP A 5 -0.40 -0.89 -5.46
C ASP A 5 -1.43 0.05 -4.82
N SER A 6 -1.01 1.24 -4.41
CA SER A 6 -1.87 2.20 -3.74
C SER A 6 -1.73 3.60 -4.34
N VAL A 7 -2.87 4.25 -4.49
CA VAL A 7 -2.98 5.64 -4.94
C VAL A 7 -3.77 6.42 -3.88
N ARG A 8 -3.12 7.43 -3.30
CA ARG A 8 -3.73 8.37 -2.35
C ARG A 8 -3.45 9.79 -2.80
N VAL A 9 -4.40 10.37 -3.50
CA VAL A 9 -4.26 11.69 -4.12
C VAL A 9 -5.50 12.54 -3.88
N ASN A 10 -5.28 13.85 -3.65
CA ASN A 10 -6.33 14.85 -3.50
C ASN A 10 -5.73 16.26 -3.59
N LEU A 11 -6.56 17.28 -3.80
CA LEU A 11 -6.18 18.64 -3.46
C LEU A 11 -6.09 18.73 -1.94
N GLY A 12 -4.85 18.70 -1.44
CA GLY A 12 -4.55 18.66 -0.01
C GLY A 12 -4.47 20.04 0.61
N LEU A 13 -4.48 20.06 1.94
CA LEU A 13 -3.95 21.18 2.70
C LEU A 13 -2.43 21.02 2.70
N PHE A 14 -1.74 21.90 1.96
CA PHE A 14 -0.29 21.90 1.91
C PHE A 14 0.27 22.18 3.30
N GLN A 15 1.05 21.24 3.79
CA GLN A 15 1.76 21.38 5.05
C GLN A 15 3.00 22.26 4.85
N HIS A 16 3.42 22.94 5.91
CA HIS A 16 4.60 23.81 5.88
C HIS A 16 5.84 23.16 6.48
N ASP A 17 5.67 22.04 7.17
CA ASP A 17 6.68 21.37 7.97
C ASP A 17 6.99 19.93 7.52
N VAL A 18 6.12 19.33 6.70
CA VAL A 18 6.30 17.99 6.16
C VAL A 18 5.96 17.95 4.68
N ASN A 19 6.53 17.01 3.94
CA ASN A 19 6.19 16.77 2.54
C ASN A 19 5.03 15.78 2.40
N VAL A 20 4.57 15.58 1.16
CA VAL A 20 3.44 14.68 0.84
C VAL A 20 3.67 13.23 1.29
N VAL A 21 4.93 12.78 1.37
CA VAL A 21 5.26 11.42 1.81
C VAL A 21 4.93 11.25 3.28
N TRP A 22 5.35 12.18 4.14
CA TRP A 22 5.08 12.14 5.58
C TRP A 22 3.61 12.37 5.94
N ASP A 23 2.87 13.13 5.11
CA ASP A 23 1.45 13.40 5.35
C ASP A 23 0.55 12.25 4.89
N LEU A 24 0.74 11.75 3.67
CA LEU A 24 -0.20 10.79 3.07
C LEU A 24 0.26 9.34 3.12
N ALA A 25 1.56 9.06 2.90
CA ALA A 25 2.04 7.70 2.78
C ALA A 25 1.99 6.84 4.06
N PRO A 26 2.01 7.38 5.30
CA PRO A 26 1.91 6.55 6.51
C PRO A 26 0.71 5.63 6.53
N HIS A 27 -0.43 6.10 6.04
CA HIS A 27 -1.66 5.32 5.95
C HIS A 27 -1.49 4.08 5.06
N ASP A 28 -0.94 4.28 3.86
CA ASP A 28 -0.79 3.20 2.87
C ASP A 28 0.36 2.27 3.24
N ILE A 29 1.43 2.78 3.84
CA ILE A 29 2.55 1.98 4.38
C ILE A 29 2.05 1.09 5.52
N SER A 30 1.22 1.59 6.42
CA SER A 30 0.65 0.81 7.52
C SER A 30 -0.24 -0.32 6.99
N ILE A 31 -1.09 -0.04 6.01
CA ILE A 31 -1.94 -1.06 5.36
C ILE A 31 -1.06 -2.10 4.65
N MET A 32 -0.06 -1.65 3.90
CA MET A 32 0.90 -2.50 3.19
C MET A 32 1.64 -3.45 4.15
N ASP A 33 2.17 -2.92 5.25
CA ASP A 33 2.88 -3.69 6.29
C ASP A 33 1.96 -4.77 6.89
N HIS A 34 0.74 -4.41 7.23
CA HIS A 34 -0.24 -5.32 7.79
C HIS A 34 -0.66 -6.43 6.81
N VAL A 35 -0.94 -6.07 5.55
CA VAL A 35 -1.47 -7.01 4.54
C VAL A 35 -0.39 -7.93 4.01
N ILE A 36 0.80 -7.40 3.71
CA ILE A 36 1.92 -8.22 3.21
C ILE A 36 2.47 -9.09 4.34
N ASN A 37 2.45 -8.58 5.57
CA ASN A 37 2.91 -9.28 6.78
C ASN A 37 4.33 -9.85 6.64
N ARG A 38 5.22 -9.07 6.02
CA ARG A 38 6.65 -9.36 5.82
C ARG A 38 7.44 -8.07 5.91
N LYS A 39 8.70 -8.16 6.26
CA LYS A 39 9.59 -7.00 6.28
C LYS A 39 10.03 -6.65 4.86
N ALA A 40 9.90 -5.40 4.49
CA ALA A 40 10.50 -4.88 3.27
C ALA A 40 12.03 -4.95 3.38
N VAL A 41 12.70 -5.22 2.26
CA VAL A 41 14.16 -5.35 2.18
C VAL A 41 14.80 -4.02 1.80
N SER A 42 14.16 -3.30 0.90
CA SER A 42 14.64 -2.03 0.39
C SER A 42 13.50 -1.18 -0.16
N ILE A 43 13.79 0.09 -0.37
CA ILE A 43 12.85 1.04 -0.95
C ILE A 43 13.54 1.97 -1.94
N THR A 44 12.83 2.33 -3.00
CA THR A 44 13.14 3.48 -3.86
C THR A 44 12.00 4.48 -3.79
N ALA A 45 12.31 5.77 -3.85
CA ALA A 45 11.31 6.80 -3.90
C ALA A 45 11.79 7.98 -4.75
N THR A 46 10.85 8.56 -5.50
CA THR A 46 11.04 9.79 -6.28
C THR A 46 9.96 10.78 -5.92
N GLY A 47 10.28 12.06 -5.93
CA GLY A 47 9.33 13.12 -5.62
C GLY A 47 9.65 14.37 -6.41
N ALA A 48 8.69 15.27 -6.48
CA ALA A 48 8.83 16.59 -7.11
C ALA A 48 8.17 17.66 -6.25
N ASP A 49 8.80 18.83 -6.22
CA ASP A 49 8.33 20.06 -5.60
C ASP A 49 7.92 21.02 -6.72
N HIS A 50 6.63 21.10 -7.02
CA HIS A 50 6.10 21.99 -8.05
C HIS A 50 5.80 23.39 -7.52
N LEU A 51 5.62 23.51 -6.19
CA LEU A 51 5.33 24.80 -5.57
C LEU A 51 6.59 25.58 -5.21
N GLY A 52 7.77 24.95 -5.25
CA GLY A 52 9.05 25.58 -4.99
C GLY A 52 9.27 25.98 -3.52
N ASN A 53 8.63 25.27 -2.59
CA ASN A 53 8.76 25.54 -1.15
C ASN A 53 9.77 24.60 -0.44
N GLY A 54 10.44 23.74 -1.19
CA GLY A 54 11.42 22.79 -0.66
C GLY A 54 10.83 21.46 -0.15
N LEU A 55 9.51 21.25 -0.31
CA LEU A 55 8.81 20.06 0.11
C LEU A 55 8.13 19.39 -1.10
N GLU A 56 8.32 18.10 -1.27
CA GLU A 56 7.68 17.35 -2.35
C GLU A 56 6.15 17.34 -2.18
N ASP A 57 5.45 17.69 -3.25
CA ASP A 57 3.99 17.71 -3.35
C ASP A 57 3.42 16.52 -4.14
N VAL A 58 4.29 15.79 -4.86
CA VAL A 58 4.01 14.52 -5.54
C VAL A 58 5.15 13.56 -5.27
N ALA A 59 4.83 12.31 -4.91
CA ALA A 59 5.86 11.28 -4.75
C ALA A 59 5.35 9.88 -5.12
N TYR A 60 6.31 9.05 -5.53
CA TYR A 60 6.14 7.64 -5.87
C TYR A 60 7.16 6.83 -5.07
N LEU A 61 6.68 5.82 -4.36
CA LEU A 61 7.48 4.93 -3.53
C LEU A 61 7.36 3.51 -4.06
N THR A 62 8.46 2.77 -4.06
CA THR A 62 8.46 1.34 -4.41
C THR A 62 9.23 0.57 -3.36
N ALA A 63 8.54 -0.29 -2.61
CA ALA A 63 9.14 -1.18 -1.63
C ALA A 63 9.33 -2.59 -2.21
N PHE A 64 10.48 -3.18 -1.94
CA PHE A 64 10.86 -4.52 -2.38
C PHE A 64 10.85 -5.48 -1.20
N TYR A 65 10.27 -6.64 -1.39
CA TYR A 65 10.13 -7.69 -0.39
C TYR A 65 10.80 -8.99 -0.85
N PRO A 66 11.02 -9.97 0.04
CA PRO A 66 11.39 -11.32 -0.35
C PRO A 66 10.36 -11.92 -1.32
N ASP A 67 10.75 -12.98 -2.02
CA ASP A 67 9.90 -13.74 -2.94
C ASP A 67 9.31 -12.92 -4.09
N ASN A 68 10.03 -11.90 -4.57
CA ASN A 68 9.64 -11.02 -5.68
C ASN A 68 8.31 -10.25 -5.45
N ILE A 69 7.91 -10.05 -4.19
CA ILE A 69 6.78 -9.18 -3.90
C ILE A 69 7.23 -7.73 -4.05
N ILE A 70 6.45 -6.94 -4.75
CA ILE A 70 6.68 -5.51 -4.95
C ILE A 70 5.47 -4.71 -4.45
N ALA A 71 5.73 -3.58 -3.81
CA ALA A 71 4.67 -2.65 -3.42
C ALA A 71 4.97 -1.25 -3.98
N HIS A 72 3.95 -0.61 -4.52
CA HIS A 72 4.04 0.74 -5.08
C HIS A 72 3.01 1.65 -4.42
N ILE A 73 3.41 2.88 -4.06
CA ILE A 73 2.55 3.87 -3.43
C ILE A 73 2.72 5.19 -4.16
N HIS A 74 1.62 5.76 -4.63
CA HIS A 74 1.55 7.10 -5.22
C HIS A 74 0.80 8.04 -4.28
N VAL A 75 1.47 9.11 -3.85
CA VAL A 75 0.89 10.19 -3.03
C VAL A 75 1.03 11.53 -3.74
N ASN A 76 -0.03 12.36 -3.65
CA ASN A 76 -0.07 13.61 -4.42
C ASN A 76 -1.07 14.59 -3.79
N TRP A 77 -0.66 15.85 -3.58
CA TRP A 77 -1.51 16.95 -3.12
C TRP A 77 -2.13 17.79 -4.24
N LEU A 78 -1.68 17.63 -5.49
CA LEU A 78 -2.07 18.49 -6.62
C LEU A 78 -3.28 17.95 -7.39
N SER A 79 -3.78 16.77 -7.04
CA SER A 79 -4.87 16.14 -7.81
C SER A 79 -6.22 16.78 -7.48
N PRO A 80 -6.94 17.35 -8.47
CA PRO A 80 -8.30 17.84 -8.24
C PRO A 80 -9.32 16.73 -8.00
N VAL A 81 -8.96 15.49 -8.34
CA VAL A 81 -9.77 14.31 -8.10
C VAL A 81 -9.23 13.56 -6.89
N LYS A 82 -10.10 13.33 -5.90
CA LYS A 82 -9.72 12.54 -4.71
C LYS A 82 -9.80 11.07 -5.04
N ILE A 83 -8.66 10.39 -5.00
CA ILE A 83 -8.56 8.93 -5.17
C ILE A 83 -7.90 8.32 -3.93
N ARG A 84 -8.53 7.29 -3.39
CA ARG A 84 -7.99 6.43 -2.33
C ARG A 84 -8.26 5.00 -2.71
N GLN A 85 -7.40 4.42 -3.50
CA GLN A 85 -7.58 3.08 -4.05
C GLN A 85 -6.35 2.23 -3.80
N THR A 86 -6.58 0.99 -3.40
CA THR A 86 -5.54 -0.02 -3.20
C THR A 86 -5.87 -1.27 -4.01
N GLN A 87 -4.88 -1.79 -4.70
CA GLN A 87 -4.96 -3.04 -5.44
C GLN A 87 -3.99 -4.05 -4.83
N ILE A 88 -4.47 -5.25 -4.56
CA ILE A 88 -3.67 -6.33 -3.98
C ILE A 88 -3.86 -7.54 -4.87
N SER A 89 -2.82 -7.95 -5.58
CA SER A 89 -2.87 -9.11 -6.46
C SER A 89 -2.11 -10.29 -5.87
N GLY A 90 -2.68 -11.45 -6.00
CA GLY A 90 -2.08 -12.71 -5.59
C GLY A 90 -2.19 -13.79 -6.67
N THR A 91 -1.72 -14.99 -6.34
CA THR A 91 -1.74 -16.15 -7.24
C THR A 91 -3.14 -16.57 -7.68
N LYS A 92 -4.16 -16.32 -6.88
CA LYS A 92 -5.52 -16.81 -7.12
C LYS A 92 -6.51 -15.69 -7.42
N LYS A 93 -6.43 -14.59 -6.69
CA LYS A 93 -7.41 -13.52 -6.72
C LYS A 93 -6.73 -12.15 -6.65
N MET A 94 -7.46 -11.14 -7.13
CA MET A 94 -7.10 -9.74 -6.97
C MET A 94 -8.18 -9.04 -6.16
N ILE A 95 -7.76 -8.16 -5.27
CA ILE A 95 -8.63 -7.27 -4.51
C ILE A 95 -8.41 -5.84 -4.99
N VAL A 96 -9.50 -5.12 -5.22
CA VAL A 96 -9.49 -3.67 -5.38
C VAL A 96 -10.28 -3.09 -4.20
N TRP A 97 -9.64 -2.27 -3.42
CA TRP A 97 -10.27 -1.51 -2.35
C TRP A 97 -10.33 -0.03 -2.74
N ASP A 98 -11.53 0.53 -2.80
CA ASP A 98 -11.80 1.95 -3.02
C ASP A 98 -12.41 2.53 -1.75
N ASP A 99 -11.61 3.27 -0.98
CA ASP A 99 -12.05 3.87 0.27
C ASP A 99 -13.05 5.01 0.08
N ASN A 100 -13.14 5.60 -1.10
CA ASN A 100 -14.12 6.63 -1.43
C ASN A 100 -15.50 6.05 -1.80
N SER A 101 -15.58 4.75 -2.13
CA SER A 101 -16.85 4.12 -2.46
C SER A 101 -17.73 3.95 -1.20
N PRO A 102 -18.98 4.40 -1.21
CA PRO A 102 -19.85 4.30 -0.03
C PRO A 102 -20.35 2.88 0.25
N SER A 103 -20.47 2.03 -0.76
CA SER A 103 -21.12 0.71 -0.66
C SER A 103 -20.24 -0.44 -1.15
N GLU A 104 -19.57 -0.27 -2.27
CA GLU A 104 -18.77 -1.31 -2.92
C GLU A 104 -17.27 -1.07 -2.68
N LYS A 105 -16.89 -0.92 -1.42
CA LYS A 105 -15.49 -0.60 -1.05
C LYS A 105 -14.50 -1.66 -1.49
N ILE A 106 -14.86 -2.94 -1.43
CA ILE A 106 -14.00 -4.04 -1.83
C ILE A 106 -14.61 -4.79 -2.98
N LYS A 107 -13.82 -4.96 -4.05
CA LYS A 107 -14.13 -5.82 -5.20
C LYS A 107 -13.11 -6.94 -5.26
N VAL A 108 -13.59 -8.17 -5.25
CA VAL A 108 -12.74 -9.37 -5.36
C VAL A 108 -12.91 -9.96 -6.75
N TYR A 109 -11.82 -10.02 -7.49
CA TYR A 109 -11.76 -10.61 -8.82
C TYR A 109 -11.18 -12.01 -8.73
N ASP A 110 -11.96 -13.04 -9.07
CA ASP A 110 -11.51 -14.41 -9.16
C ASP A 110 -10.98 -14.71 -10.57
N LYS A 111 -10.00 -13.90 -10.97
CA LYS A 111 -9.31 -13.99 -12.28
C LYS A 111 -7.82 -14.05 -12.03
N GLY A 112 -7.09 -14.72 -12.89
CA GLY A 112 -5.65 -14.85 -12.74
C GLY A 112 -4.97 -15.50 -13.91
N ILE A 113 -3.71 -15.82 -13.72
CA ILE A 113 -2.85 -16.49 -14.68
C ILE A 113 -2.47 -17.86 -14.12
N GLU A 114 -2.64 -18.91 -14.90
CA GLU A 114 -2.13 -20.23 -14.57
C GLU A 114 -0.91 -20.51 -15.43
N VAL A 115 0.19 -20.86 -14.78
CA VAL A 115 1.42 -21.28 -15.45
C VAL A 115 1.42 -22.80 -15.49
N ILE A 116 1.26 -23.39 -16.68
CA ILE A 116 1.32 -24.83 -16.88
C ILE A 116 2.78 -25.17 -17.20
N GLN A 117 3.44 -25.85 -16.26
CA GLN A 117 4.74 -26.46 -16.51
C GLN A 117 4.53 -27.88 -17.01
N THR A 118 4.71 -28.11 -18.31
CA THR A 118 4.76 -29.48 -18.84
C THR A 118 6.21 -29.95 -18.88
N THR A 119 6.43 -31.17 -18.39
CA THR A 119 7.76 -31.78 -18.20
C THR A 119 8.56 -31.94 -19.51
N ASP A 120 7.92 -31.88 -20.67
CA ASP A 120 8.53 -32.12 -21.98
C ASP A 120 8.82 -30.86 -22.78
N GLN A 121 8.53 -29.66 -22.26
CA GLN A 121 8.70 -28.41 -23.02
C GLN A 121 9.40 -27.34 -22.17
N ILE A 122 10.70 -27.48 -22.02
CA ILE A 122 11.57 -26.45 -21.41
C ILE A 122 11.50 -25.09 -22.16
N TYR A 123 10.91 -25.05 -23.34
CA TYR A 123 10.85 -23.87 -24.22
C TYR A 123 9.48 -23.20 -24.37
N ASN A 124 8.39 -23.76 -23.83
CA ASN A 124 7.06 -23.17 -23.95
C ASN A 124 6.35 -23.14 -22.61
N THR A 125 6.54 -22.06 -21.86
CA THR A 125 5.68 -21.73 -20.73
C THR A 125 4.31 -21.34 -21.30
N LEU A 126 3.32 -22.23 -21.19
CA LEU A 126 1.95 -21.92 -21.57
C LEU A 126 1.30 -21.12 -20.46
N ILE A 127 0.99 -19.87 -20.76
CA ILE A 127 0.23 -19.00 -19.90
C ILE A 127 -1.24 -19.14 -20.28
N GLN A 128 -2.07 -19.63 -19.34
CA GLN A 128 -3.52 -19.65 -19.51
C GLN A 128 -4.16 -18.58 -18.64
N TYR A 129 -5.11 -17.86 -19.22
CA TYR A 129 -5.94 -16.92 -18.49
C TYR A 129 -7.08 -17.66 -17.80
N ARG A 130 -7.12 -17.57 -16.48
CA ARG A 130 -8.24 -18.08 -15.70
C ARG A 130 -9.31 -17.00 -15.62
N THR A 131 -10.48 -17.27 -16.16
CA THR A 131 -11.67 -16.43 -16.05
C THR A 131 -12.51 -16.87 -14.86
N GLY A 132 -13.07 -15.93 -14.13
CA GLY A 132 -13.92 -16.18 -12.99
C GLY A 132 -14.76 -14.97 -12.67
N ASP A 133 -15.51 -15.06 -11.57
CA ASP A 133 -16.45 -14.03 -11.16
C ASP A 133 -15.77 -12.82 -10.50
N MET A 134 -16.48 -11.71 -10.44
CA MET A 134 -16.20 -10.58 -9.59
C MET A 134 -17.36 -10.45 -8.60
N TYR A 135 -17.03 -10.26 -7.33
CA TYR A 135 -18.04 -10.03 -6.31
C TYR A 135 -17.60 -8.94 -5.31
N CYS A 136 -18.58 -8.29 -4.72
CA CYS A 136 -18.39 -7.26 -3.70
C CYS A 136 -18.88 -7.82 -2.36
N PRO A 137 -17.99 -8.17 -1.43
CA PRO A 137 -18.41 -8.62 -0.11
C PRO A 137 -19.06 -7.45 0.66
N LYS A 138 -20.14 -7.76 1.38
CA LYS A 138 -20.73 -6.78 2.29
C LYS A 138 -19.79 -6.57 3.48
N ILE A 139 -19.37 -5.33 3.68
CA ILE A 139 -18.53 -4.94 4.82
C ILE A 139 -19.40 -4.19 5.81
N PRO A 140 -19.27 -4.46 7.13
CA PRO A 140 -19.91 -3.64 8.15
C PRO A 140 -19.44 -2.19 8.03
N GLN A 141 -20.39 -1.26 8.12
CA GLN A 141 -20.06 0.17 8.19
C GLN A 141 -19.77 0.52 9.66
N THR A 142 -18.54 0.30 10.07
CA THR A 142 -18.08 0.67 11.41
C THR A 142 -17.26 1.95 11.28
N GLU A 143 -17.48 2.89 12.19
CA GLU A 143 -16.68 4.10 12.28
C GLU A 143 -15.27 3.71 12.73
N ALA A 144 -14.23 4.14 11.95
CA ALA A 144 -12.88 3.64 12.12
C ALA A 144 -12.24 4.02 13.47
N LEU A 145 -12.46 5.27 13.93
CA LEU A 145 -11.89 5.72 15.20
C LEU A 145 -12.57 5.05 16.41
N ALA A 146 -13.88 4.80 16.33
CA ALA A 146 -14.58 4.06 17.37
C ALA A 146 -14.03 2.63 17.47
N PHE A 147 -13.83 1.95 16.32
CA PHE A 147 -13.24 0.62 16.29
C PHE A 147 -11.81 0.58 16.84
N GLU A 148 -11.00 1.62 16.54
CA GLU A 148 -9.64 1.75 17.08
C GLU A 148 -9.65 1.91 18.61
N MET A 149 -10.54 2.76 19.14
CA MET A 149 -10.66 2.96 20.58
C MET A 149 -11.14 1.70 21.32
N ASP A 150 -12.14 1.01 20.75
CA ASP A 150 -12.63 -0.26 21.30
C ASP A 150 -11.52 -1.31 21.32
N HIS A 151 -10.77 -1.45 20.21
CA HIS A 151 -9.65 -2.37 20.12
C HIS A 151 -8.55 -2.03 21.14
N PHE A 152 -8.25 -0.75 21.33
CA PHE A 152 -7.25 -0.32 22.32
C PHE A 152 -7.70 -0.64 23.75
N ALA A 153 -8.97 -0.39 24.07
CA ALA A 153 -9.55 -0.74 25.37
C ALA A 153 -9.52 -2.26 25.63
N ASP A 154 -9.93 -3.05 24.61
CA ASP A 154 -9.86 -4.52 24.68
C ASP A 154 -8.45 -5.05 24.92
N CYS A 155 -7.44 -4.43 24.29
CA CYS A 155 -6.04 -4.80 24.51
C CYS A 155 -5.59 -4.55 25.95
N ILE A 156 -6.03 -3.46 26.56
CA ILE A 156 -5.72 -3.14 27.96
C ILE A 156 -6.43 -4.13 28.91
N GLU A 157 -7.72 -4.39 28.69
CA GLU A 157 -8.52 -5.26 29.53
C GLU A 157 -8.06 -6.72 29.50
N ASN A 158 -7.62 -7.20 28.34
CA ASN A 158 -7.24 -8.59 28.12
C ASN A 158 -5.73 -8.82 28.10
N ASP A 159 -4.91 -7.80 28.36
CA ASP A 159 -3.43 -7.86 28.30
C ASP A 159 -2.91 -8.45 26.99
N THR A 160 -3.51 -8.01 25.87
CA THR A 160 -3.17 -8.44 24.52
C THR A 160 -2.43 -7.35 23.75
N GLN A 161 -1.62 -7.77 22.76
CA GLN A 161 -0.87 -6.83 21.95
C GLN A 161 -1.75 -6.21 20.87
N PRO A 162 -1.75 -4.88 20.69
CA PRO A 162 -2.53 -4.23 19.64
C PRO A 162 -1.98 -4.57 18.26
N ILE A 163 -2.87 -4.60 17.26
CA ILE A 163 -2.52 -4.86 15.85
C ILE A 163 -1.54 -3.79 15.34
N SER A 164 -1.75 -2.53 15.73
CA SER A 164 -0.89 -1.39 15.41
C SER A 164 0.00 -1.03 16.60
N ASP A 165 0.91 -1.92 16.97
CA ASP A 165 1.83 -1.71 18.07
C ASP A 165 2.97 -0.72 17.73
N GLY A 166 3.81 -0.40 18.73
CA GLY A 166 4.96 0.48 18.53
C GLY A 166 5.97 -0.03 17.50
N TYR A 167 6.09 -1.35 17.33
CA TYR A 167 6.97 -1.93 16.31
C TYR A 167 6.39 -1.77 14.90
N ALA A 168 5.07 -1.86 14.73
CA ALA A 168 4.41 -1.53 13.48
C ALA A 168 4.65 -0.06 13.12
N GLY A 169 4.45 0.85 14.08
CA GLY A 169 4.77 2.27 13.90
C GLY A 169 6.23 2.52 13.54
N LEU A 170 7.17 1.84 14.20
CA LEU A 170 8.60 1.95 13.89
C LEU A 170 8.91 1.53 12.44
N ARG A 171 8.32 0.44 11.94
CA ARG A 171 8.49 0.02 10.53
C ARG A 171 7.98 1.04 9.54
N VAL A 172 6.84 1.68 9.84
CA VAL A 172 6.30 2.78 9.01
C VAL A 172 7.30 3.93 8.95
N VAL A 173 7.81 4.39 10.10
CA VAL A 173 8.79 5.48 10.17
C VAL A 173 10.09 5.13 9.44
N GLN A 174 10.60 3.91 9.58
CA GLN A 174 11.79 3.46 8.86
C GLN A 174 11.62 3.54 7.32
N ILE A 175 10.44 3.16 6.81
CA ILE A 175 10.12 3.27 5.39
C ILE A 175 10.05 4.74 4.97
N LEU A 176 9.42 5.61 5.75
CA LEU A 176 9.32 7.05 5.47
C LEU A 176 10.69 7.73 5.41
N GLU A 177 11.52 7.52 6.42
CA GLU A 177 12.90 8.07 6.44
C GLU A 177 13.75 7.56 5.27
N SER A 178 13.59 6.28 4.93
CA SER A 178 14.34 5.68 3.82
C SER A 178 13.82 6.18 2.47
N SER A 179 12.52 6.45 2.35
CA SER A 179 11.93 7.11 1.17
C SER A 179 12.49 8.52 0.98
N GLU A 180 12.57 9.30 2.05
CA GLU A 180 13.15 10.64 2.00
C GLU A 180 14.64 10.60 1.60
N LYS A 181 15.41 9.65 2.16
CA LYS A 181 16.81 9.44 1.76
C LYS A 181 16.91 9.07 0.28
N SER A 182 15.99 8.24 -0.23
CA SER A 182 15.96 7.87 -1.64
C SER A 182 15.65 9.07 -2.54
N ILE A 183 14.65 9.87 -2.22
CA ILE A 183 14.29 11.09 -2.95
C ILE A 183 15.49 12.04 -3.04
N LYS A 184 16.13 12.34 -1.90
CA LYS A 184 17.34 13.21 -1.84
C LYS A 184 18.50 12.64 -2.67
N ASN A 185 18.54 11.34 -2.92
CA ASN A 185 19.52 10.64 -3.75
C ASN A 185 18.99 10.27 -5.14
N ARG A 186 17.99 11.00 -5.66
CA ARG A 186 17.43 10.83 -7.01
C ARG A 186 16.90 9.43 -7.29
N GLY A 187 16.19 8.84 -6.33
CA GLY A 187 15.58 7.51 -6.48
C GLY A 187 16.53 6.33 -6.23
N LYS A 188 17.70 6.57 -5.65
CA LYS A 188 18.61 5.47 -5.28
C LYS A 188 17.95 4.54 -4.29
N GLU A 189 18.08 3.24 -4.52
CA GLU A 189 17.61 2.21 -3.60
C GLU A 189 18.29 2.32 -2.23
N ILE A 190 17.48 2.28 -1.18
CA ILE A 190 17.90 2.32 0.23
C ILE A 190 17.49 0.99 0.88
N ARG A 191 18.43 0.29 1.49
CA ARG A 191 18.16 -0.92 2.28
C ARG A 191 17.53 -0.54 3.64
N LEU A 192 16.58 -1.36 4.08
CA LEU A 192 15.86 -1.22 5.33
C LEU A 192 16.45 -2.10 6.44
#